data_c2eeaf3da33f0942d8e381c544e50bcc
#
_entry.id   c2eeaf3da33f0942d8e381c544e50bcc
#
_cell.length_a   1.000
_cell.length_b   1.000
_cell.length_c   1.000
_cell.angle_alpha   90.00
_cell.angle_beta   90.00
_cell.angle_gamma   90.00
#
_symmetry.space_group_name_H-M   'P 1'
#
loop_
_entity.id
_entity.type
_entity.pdbx_description
1 polymer ?
#
loop_
_entity_poly.entity_id
_entity_poly.type
_entity_poly.pdbx_seq_one_letter_code
_entity_poly.pdbx_strand_id
1 'polypeptide(L)'
;YNNRTIVQTDHQKYSYAEMSADIQKLQEKYHGIVHTSVIGKSADGRKLYDVVIGNTKASKTLLVVANLHAREYMTSELCMDQIEYYLENYYTEREGGSWKKTFDKIAVHYVPMANPDGTTISQFGIKGIRSAALRKRLRKLKSGSTTIWKANARGVDLNRNYPVRFRKQGKRGPMGYSGPKACSESETRAIKKLTDQLRSQKTLRGVI
;
A
#
# COMPACT_ATOMS: atom_id res chain seq x y z
N TYR A 1 -25.50 -0.61 9.56
CA TYR A 1 -24.35 -0.72 8.66
C TYR A 1 -24.07 0.65 8.08
N ASN A 2 -23.04 1.30 8.44
CA ASN A 2 -22.27 2.43 7.89
C ASN A 2 -22.35 3.72 8.69
N ASN A 3 -21.59 3.77 9.77
CA ASN A 3 -21.12 5.05 10.32
C ASN A 3 -19.73 5.42 9.78
N ARG A 4 -19.26 4.77 8.71
CA ARG A 4 -18.00 5.11 8.07
C ARG A 4 -18.12 6.45 7.40
N THR A 5 -17.34 7.42 7.86
CA THR A 5 -17.48 8.82 7.46
C THR A 5 -16.24 9.35 6.77
N ILE A 6 -15.13 8.60 6.78
CA ILE A 6 -13.84 9.04 6.26
C ILE A 6 -13.54 8.39 4.93
N VAL A 7 -13.52 7.04 4.90
CA VAL A 7 -13.21 6.29 3.67
C VAL A 7 -14.50 6.12 2.87
N GLN A 8 -14.57 6.76 1.71
CA GLN A 8 -15.72 6.68 0.81
C GLN A 8 -15.54 5.50 -0.14
N THR A 9 -16.55 4.63 -0.22
CA THR A 9 -16.53 3.39 -1.04
C THR A 9 -17.62 3.39 -2.12
N ASP A 10 -18.21 4.53 -2.41
CA ASP A 10 -19.33 4.70 -3.35
C ASP A 10 -18.93 5.10 -4.77
N HIS A 11 -17.61 5.18 -5.05
CA HIS A 11 -17.09 5.57 -6.34
C HIS A 11 -15.94 4.67 -6.83
N GLN A 12 -15.79 4.59 -8.16
CA GLN A 12 -14.88 3.60 -8.79
C GLN A 12 -13.39 3.85 -8.59
N LYS A 13 -12.97 5.03 -8.17
CA LYS A 13 -11.54 5.40 -8.13
C LYS A 13 -11.15 5.82 -6.74
N TYR A 14 -10.15 5.16 -6.21
CA TYR A 14 -9.54 5.53 -4.94
C TYR A 14 -8.13 6.08 -5.20
N SER A 15 -7.99 7.39 -5.18
CA SER A 15 -6.75 8.07 -5.56
C SER A 15 -5.71 8.08 -4.42
N TYR A 16 -4.43 8.27 -4.80
CA TYR A 16 -3.36 8.48 -3.81
C TYR A 16 -3.62 9.72 -2.92
N ALA A 17 -4.19 10.79 -3.48
CA ALA A 17 -4.49 12.01 -2.72
C ALA A 17 -5.57 11.74 -1.67
N GLU A 18 -6.60 11.04 -2.05
CA GLU A 18 -7.71 10.61 -1.19
C GLU A 18 -7.22 9.70 -0.07
N MET A 19 -6.54 8.60 -0.39
CA MET A 19 -5.91 7.73 0.61
C MET A 19 -5.04 8.50 1.61
N SER A 20 -4.22 9.45 1.11
CA SER A 20 -3.35 10.24 1.99
C SER A 20 -4.14 11.16 2.92
N ALA A 21 -5.25 11.75 2.45
CA ALA A 21 -6.14 12.57 3.25
C ALA A 21 -6.89 11.74 4.28
N ASP A 22 -7.36 10.56 3.89
CA ASP A 22 -8.07 9.64 4.79
C ASP A 22 -7.16 9.12 5.90
N ILE A 23 -5.89 8.78 5.60
CA ILE A 23 -4.90 8.42 6.63
C ILE A 23 -4.75 9.57 7.65
N GLN A 24 -4.69 10.83 7.21
CA GLN A 24 -4.58 11.97 8.11
C GLN A 24 -5.82 12.12 9.00
N LYS A 25 -7.01 12.05 8.42
CA LYS A 25 -8.29 12.12 9.17
C LYS A 25 -8.41 10.99 10.18
N LEU A 26 -8.04 9.76 9.78
CA LEU A 26 -8.06 8.60 10.70
C LEU A 26 -7.07 8.81 11.86
N GLN A 27 -5.89 9.33 11.59
CA GLN A 27 -4.90 9.61 12.63
C GLN A 27 -5.36 10.72 13.59
N GLU A 28 -6.03 11.75 13.09
CA GLU A 28 -6.60 12.82 13.90
C GLU A 28 -7.75 12.32 14.78
N LYS A 29 -8.71 11.60 14.18
CA LYS A 29 -9.91 11.09 14.87
C LYS A 29 -9.58 10.01 15.90
N TYR A 30 -8.62 9.13 15.59
CA TYR A 30 -8.29 7.96 16.41
C TYR A 30 -6.85 8.01 16.96
N HIS A 31 -6.39 9.21 17.35
CA HIS A 31 -5.06 9.38 17.94
C HIS A 31 -4.85 8.47 19.15
N GLY A 32 -3.65 7.90 19.27
CA GLY A 32 -3.32 6.92 20.34
C GLY A 32 -3.75 5.47 20.05
N ILE A 33 -4.58 5.22 19.02
CA ILE A 33 -4.99 3.87 18.58
C ILE A 33 -4.33 3.51 17.27
N VAL A 34 -4.29 4.45 16.32
CA VAL A 34 -3.63 4.29 15.02
C VAL A 34 -2.33 5.08 14.98
N HIS A 35 -1.28 4.45 14.44
CA HIS A 35 0.03 5.06 14.26
C HIS A 35 0.40 5.03 12.78
N THR A 36 0.92 6.13 12.25
CA THR A 36 1.32 6.22 10.84
C THR A 36 2.79 6.58 10.70
N SER A 37 3.44 5.96 9.75
CA SER A 37 4.82 6.29 9.39
C SER A 37 5.03 6.26 7.88
N VAL A 38 6.11 6.88 7.42
CA VAL A 38 6.51 6.86 6.02
C VAL A 38 7.70 5.92 5.87
N ILE A 39 7.48 4.78 5.22
CA ILE A 39 8.51 3.75 5.01
C ILE A 39 9.40 4.00 3.78
N GLY A 40 8.99 4.90 2.91
CA GLY A 40 9.74 5.24 1.71
C GLY A 40 8.97 6.18 0.77
N LYS A 41 9.52 6.33 -0.43
CA LYS A 41 8.88 7.11 -1.51
C LYS A 41 8.94 6.33 -2.83
N SER A 42 7.92 6.50 -3.65
CA SER A 42 7.87 6.00 -5.02
C SER A 42 8.83 6.75 -5.95
N ALA A 43 8.94 6.29 -7.19
CA ALA A 43 9.78 6.92 -8.20
C ALA A 43 9.38 8.39 -8.52
N ASP A 44 8.09 8.74 -8.37
CA ASP A 44 7.54 10.09 -8.57
C ASP A 44 7.41 10.87 -7.24
N GLY A 45 8.01 10.36 -6.15
CA GLY A 45 8.10 11.04 -4.87
C GLY A 45 6.87 10.93 -3.96
N ARG A 46 5.88 10.08 -4.29
CA ARG A 46 4.75 9.80 -3.41
C ARG A 46 5.20 9.00 -2.20
N LYS A 47 4.73 9.36 -1.03
CA LYS A 47 5.03 8.65 0.22
C LYS A 47 4.42 7.24 0.19
N LEU A 48 5.13 6.27 0.74
CA LEU A 48 4.63 4.94 1.05
C LEU A 48 4.36 4.92 2.55
N TYR A 49 3.11 4.72 2.93
CA TYR A 49 2.68 4.74 4.31
C TYR A 49 2.68 3.34 4.91
N ASP A 50 3.02 3.26 6.18
CA ASP A 50 2.73 2.15 7.08
C ASP A 50 1.73 2.66 8.11
N VAL A 51 0.53 2.10 8.11
CA VAL A 51 -0.55 2.41 9.06
C VAL A 51 -0.67 1.24 10.02
N VAL A 52 -0.50 1.49 11.30
CA VAL A 52 -0.45 0.46 12.33
C VAL A 52 -1.62 0.60 13.28
N ILE A 53 -2.36 -0.49 13.47
CA ILE A 53 -3.39 -0.60 14.51
C ILE A 53 -2.92 -1.64 15.53
N GLY A 54 -3.10 -1.33 16.81
CA GLY A 54 -2.82 -2.19 17.92
C GLY A 54 -1.51 -1.91 18.62
N ASN A 55 -1.09 -2.83 19.46
CA ASN A 55 0.06 -2.67 20.33
C ASN A 55 1.36 -2.77 19.53
N THR A 56 2.02 -1.64 19.28
CA THR A 56 3.28 -1.56 18.54
C THR A 56 4.44 -2.33 19.21
N LYS A 57 4.27 -2.74 20.48
CA LYS A 57 5.22 -3.58 21.23
C LYS A 57 4.76 -5.04 21.29
N ALA A 58 3.72 -5.41 20.56
CA ALA A 58 3.21 -6.78 20.56
C ALA A 58 4.24 -7.79 20.04
N SER A 59 4.22 -8.99 20.61
CA SER A 59 5.07 -10.12 20.18
C SER A 59 4.56 -10.80 18.89
N LYS A 60 3.40 -10.36 18.39
CA LYS A 60 2.78 -10.89 17.16
C LYS A 60 2.37 -9.75 16.26
N THR A 61 2.84 -9.79 15.02
CA THR A 61 2.57 -8.76 14.01
C THR A 61 2.11 -9.41 12.71
N LEU A 62 1.12 -8.80 12.08
CA LEU A 62 0.74 -9.08 10.69
C LEU A 62 1.13 -7.90 9.81
N LEU A 63 1.52 -8.17 8.57
CA LEU A 63 1.77 -7.16 7.55
C LEU A 63 0.81 -7.38 6.38
N VAL A 64 -0.02 -6.38 6.10
CA VAL A 64 -0.94 -6.35 4.96
C VAL A 64 -0.39 -5.40 3.90
N VAL A 65 -0.21 -5.87 2.68
CA VAL A 65 0.32 -5.07 1.57
C VAL A 65 -0.71 -5.05 0.44
N ALA A 66 -1.38 -3.92 0.27
CA ALA A 66 -2.38 -3.74 -0.77
C ALA A 66 -1.81 -3.01 -2.00
N ASN A 67 -2.48 -3.17 -3.13
CA ASN A 67 -2.24 -2.47 -4.38
C ASN A 67 -0.79 -2.57 -4.90
N LEU A 68 -0.27 -3.78 -4.92
CA LEU A 68 1.04 -4.05 -5.51
C LEU A 68 1.02 -3.89 -7.03
N HIS A 69 -0.08 -4.28 -7.68
CA HIS A 69 -0.34 -4.00 -9.09
C HIS A 69 -1.24 -2.78 -9.23
N ALA A 70 -0.82 -1.84 -10.04
CA ALA A 70 -1.42 -0.52 -10.21
C ALA A 70 -2.93 -0.48 -10.47
N ARG A 71 -3.45 -1.40 -11.26
CA ARG A 71 -4.87 -1.47 -11.64
C ARG A 71 -5.77 -2.08 -10.56
N GLU A 72 -5.17 -2.66 -9.51
CA GLU A 72 -5.89 -3.32 -8.42
C GLU A 72 -6.15 -2.35 -7.25
N TYR A 73 -6.44 -1.08 -7.56
CA TYR A 73 -6.61 0.01 -6.58
C TYR A 73 -7.82 -0.19 -5.64
N MET A 74 -8.78 -1.02 -6.01
CA MET A 74 -9.84 -1.46 -5.10
C MET A 74 -9.28 -2.11 -3.82
N THR A 75 -8.12 -2.77 -3.91
CA THR A 75 -7.48 -3.35 -2.72
C THR A 75 -6.95 -2.29 -1.75
N SER A 76 -6.57 -1.09 -2.24
CA SER A 76 -6.24 0.05 -1.37
C SER A 76 -7.48 0.55 -0.63
N GLU A 77 -8.58 0.73 -1.34
CA GLU A 77 -9.86 1.16 -0.79
C GLU A 77 -10.35 0.16 0.26
N LEU A 78 -10.39 -1.13 -0.07
CA LEU A 78 -10.74 -2.20 0.87
C LEU A 78 -9.84 -2.21 2.12
N CYS A 79 -8.55 -1.99 1.93
CA CYS A 79 -7.58 -1.93 3.03
C CYS A 79 -7.88 -0.74 3.97
N MET A 80 -8.16 0.43 3.41
CA MET A 80 -8.48 1.63 4.18
C MET A 80 -9.86 1.54 4.87
N ASP A 81 -10.84 0.98 4.19
CA ASP A 81 -12.16 0.67 4.74
C ASP A 81 -12.06 -0.30 5.93
N GLN A 82 -11.24 -1.33 5.81
CA GLN A 82 -10.97 -2.27 6.91
C GLN A 82 -10.30 -1.58 8.11
N ILE A 83 -9.35 -0.68 7.86
CA ILE A 83 -8.71 0.13 8.90
C ILE A 83 -9.76 0.96 9.64
N GLU A 84 -10.61 1.71 8.92
CA GLU A 84 -11.66 2.53 9.53
C GLU A 84 -12.64 1.66 10.32
N TYR A 85 -13.04 0.52 9.77
CA TYR A 85 -13.94 -0.42 10.47
C TYR A 85 -13.39 -0.86 11.82
N TYR A 86 -12.11 -1.22 11.90
CA TYR A 86 -11.50 -1.62 13.16
C TYR A 86 -11.38 -0.47 14.15
N LEU A 87 -11.10 0.72 13.67
CA LEU A 87 -10.98 1.91 14.53
C LEU A 87 -12.34 2.34 15.10
N GLU A 88 -13.39 2.37 14.27
CA GLU A 88 -14.75 2.70 14.72
C GLU A 88 -15.30 1.71 15.74
N ASN A 89 -15.00 0.44 15.53
CA ASN A 89 -15.49 -0.64 16.40
C ASN A 89 -14.49 -1.06 17.47
N TYR A 90 -13.45 -0.26 17.73
CA TYR A 90 -12.33 -0.64 18.59
C TYR A 90 -12.75 -1.06 19.99
N TYR A 91 -13.69 -0.32 20.60
CA TYR A 91 -14.22 -0.58 21.93
C TYR A 91 -15.54 -1.35 21.93
N THR A 92 -16.15 -1.62 20.78
CA THR A 92 -17.44 -2.31 20.69
C THR A 92 -17.29 -3.77 21.16
N GLU A 93 -18.06 -4.13 22.19
CA GLU A 93 -18.11 -5.52 22.66
C GLU A 93 -18.91 -6.41 21.69
N ARG A 94 -18.45 -7.62 21.51
CA ARG A 94 -19.04 -8.65 20.63
C ARG A 94 -18.68 -10.03 21.15
N GLU A 95 -19.27 -11.07 20.58
CA GLU A 95 -18.87 -12.44 20.88
C GLU A 95 -17.37 -12.62 20.69
N GLY A 96 -16.67 -13.10 21.70
CA GLY A 96 -15.20 -13.20 21.74
C GLY A 96 -14.45 -11.95 22.24
N GLY A 97 -15.16 -10.86 22.60
CA GLY A 97 -14.60 -9.61 23.13
C GLY A 97 -14.44 -8.51 22.10
N SER A 98 -13.99 -7.34 22.54
CA SER A 98 -13.79 -6.17 21.66
C SER A 98 -12.54 -6.30 20.79
N TRP A 99 -12.48 -5.49 19.71
CA TRP A 99 -11.26 -5.39 18.89
C TRP A 99 -10.07 -4.90 19.73
N LYS A 100 -10.30 -4.05 20.73
CA LYS A 100 -9.27 -3.62 21.66
C LYS A 100 -8.55 -4.82 22.30
N LYS A 101 -9.29 -5.81 22.84
CA LYS A 101 -8.68 -7.02 23.46
C LYS A 101 -7.79 -7.79 22.47
N THR A 102 -8.15 -7.78 21.19
CA THR A 102 -7.34 -8.38 20.12
C THR A 102 -6.08 -7.55 19.86
N PHE A 103 -6.26 -6.25 19.64
CA PHE A 103 -5.16 -5.34 19.30
C PHE A 103 -4.23 -5.03 20.49
N ASP A 104 -4.63 -5.26 21.71
CA ASP A 104 -3.71 -5.24 22.88
C ASP A 104 -2.62 -6.34 22.76
N LYS A 105 -2.92 -7.43 22.04
CA LYS A 105 -2.04 -8.61 21.91
C LYS A 105 -1.28 -8.68 20.60
N ILE A 106 -1.74 -7.97 19.59
CA ILE A 106 -1.16 -7.97 18.24
C ILE A 106 -1.02 -6.55 17.69
N ALA A 107 -0.14 -6.40 16.71
CA ALA A 107 -0.12 -5.24 15.83
C ALA A 107 -0.40 -5.67 14.39
N VAL A 108 -1.16 -4.86 13.65
CA VAL A 108 -1.34 -5.04 12.22
C VAL A 108 -0.79 -3.83 11.52
N HIS A 109 0.22 -4.05 10.69
CA HIS A 109 0.81 -3.07 9.79
C HIS A 109 0.13 -3.13 8.45
N TYR A 110 -0.30 -2.00 7.92
CA TYR A 110 -0.92 -1.87 6.61
C TYR A 110 -0.07 -0.98 5.72
N VAL A 111 0.30 -1.48 4.54
CA VAL A 111 0.80 -0.68 3.43
C VAL A 111 -0.33 -0.56 2.41
N PRO A 112 -1.23 0.43 2.56
CA PRO A 112 -2.50 0.44 1.82
C PRO A 112 -2.34 0.68 0.32
N MET A 113 -1.25 1.31 -0.12
CA MET A 113 -0.97 1.54 -1.54
C MET A 113 0.52 1.36 -1.82
N ALA A 114 0.91 0.13 -2.16
CA ALA A 114 2.31 -0.23 -2.42
C ALA A 114 2.85 0.37 -3.73
N ASN A 115 1.97 0.69 -4.68
CA ASN A 115 2.32 1.19 -6.03
C ASN A 115 1.59 2.51 -6.37
N PRO A 116 1.82 3.60 -5.64
CA PRO A 116 1.04 4.83 -5.79
C PRO A 116 1.21 5.52 -7.15
N ASP A 117 2.38 5.42 -7.76
CA ASP A 117 2.61 5.99 -9.09
C ASP A 117 1.91 5.18 -10.18
N GLY A 118 2.01 3.85 -10.10
CA GLY A 118 1.31 2.97 -11.02
C GLY A 118 -0.20 3.15 -10.92
N THR A 119 -0.74 3.22 -9.71
CA THR A 119 -2.16 3.49 -9.45
C THR A 119 -2.60 4.81 -10.07
N THR A 120 -1.80 5.87 -9.93
CA THR A 120 -2.05 7.15 -10.60
C THR A 120 -2.09 7.00 -12.13
N ILE A 121 -1.19 6.19 -12.70
CA ILE A 121 -1.19 5.93 -14.16
C ILE A 121 -2.45 5.16 -14.56
N SER A 122 -2.82 4.14 -13.80
CA SER A 122 -4.00 3.32 -14.11
C SER A 122 -5.29 4.13 -14.08
N GLN A 123 -5.47 4.99 -13.08
CA GLN A 123 -6.69 5.77 -12.88
C GLN A 123 -6.78 7.05 -13.72
N PHE A 124 -5.66 7.76 -13.87
CA PHE A 124 -5.62 9.11 -14.43
C PHE A 124 -4.70 9.25 -15.64
N GLY A 125 -4.06 8.16 -16.05
CA GLY A 125 -3.11 8.17 -17.16
C GLY A 125 -1.76 8.79 -16.78
N ILE A 126 -0.86 8.82 -17.76
CA ILE A 126 0.52 9.33 -17.61
C ILE A 126 0.56 10.80 -17.18
N LYS A 127 -0.48 11.57 -17.50
CA LYS A 127 -0.59 13.00 -17.09
C LYS A 127 -0.59 13.18 -15.58
N GLY A 128 -1.02 12.20 -14.80
CA GLY A 128 -1.02 12.21 -13.35
C GLY A 128 0.38 12.09 -12.71
N ILE A 129 1.42 11.74 -13.47
CA ILE A 129 2.81 11.69 -13.00
C ILE A 129 3.40 13.11 -12.98
N ARG A 130 4.04 13.49 -11.86
CA ARG A 130 4.60 14.83 -11.62
C ARG A 130 5.87 15.07 -12.42
N SER A 131 6.79 14.10 -12.44
CA SER A 131 8.08 14.20 -13.12
C SER A 131 7.94 14.20 -14.64
N ALA A 132 8.37 15.28 -15.28
CA ALA A 132 8.39 15.39 -16.76
C ALA A 132 9.27 14.31 -17.41
N ALA A 133 10.39 13.97 -16.76
CA ALA A 133 11.30 12.94 -17.24
C ALA A 133 10.64 11.53 -17.20
N LEU A 134 9.91 11.22 -16.12
CA LEU A 134 9.13 9.98 -16.03
C LEU A 134 8.02 9.95 -17.08
N ARG A 135 7.26 11.05 -17.24
CA ARG A 135 6.22 11.12 -18.29
C ARG A 135 6.77 10.86 -19.69
N LYS A 136 7.92 11.46 -20.02
CA LYS A 136 8.59 11.23 -21.32
C LYS A 136 8.96 9.76 -21.53
N ARG A 137 9.48 9.09 -20.50
CA ARG A 137 9.79 7.66 -20.54
C ARG A 137 8.54 6.79 -20.67
N LEU A 138 7.51 7.07 -19.88
CA LEU A 138 6.25 6.33 -19.86
C LEU A 138 5.52 6.38 -21.21
N ARG A 139 5.54 7.52 -21.91
CA ARG A 139 4.96 7.63 -23.26
C ARG A 139 5.60 6.66 -24.26
N LYS A 140 6.90 6.38 -24.12
CA LYS A 140 7.61 5.40 -24.95
C LYS A 140 7.29 3.94 -24.59
N LEU A 141 6.86 3.69 -23.37
CA LEU A 141 6.52 2.36 -22.87
C LEU A 141 5.05 2.03 -22.99
N LYS A 142 4.20 3.05 -23.16
CA LYS A 142 2.75 2.87 -23.25
C LYS A 142 2.39 2.09 -24.51
N SER A 143 1.69 1.00 -24.33
CA SER A 143 1.01 0.23 -25.36
C SER A 143 -0.47 0.11 -24.97
N GLY A 144 -1.37 0.68 -25.76
CA GLY A 144 -2.80 0.63 -25.48
C GLY A 144 -3.28 1.53 -24.32
N SER A 145 -4.35 1.12 -23.65
CA SER A 145 -4.95 1.85 -22.53
C SER A 145 -4.09 1.78 -21.27
N THR A 146 -4.06 2.89 -20.48
CA THR A 146 -3.42 2.90 -19.17
C THR A 146 -4.24 2.21 -18.09
N THR A 147 -5.53 1.93 -18.31
CA THR A 147 -6.39 1.24 -17.34
C THR A 147 -5.90 -0.17 -16.99
N ILE A 148 -5.20 -0.82 -17.93
CA ILE A 148 -4.61 -2.15 -17.73
C ILE A 148 -3.20 -2.13 -17.12
N TRP A 149 -2.67 -0.94 -16.78
CA TRP A 149 -1.31 -0.77 -16.25
C TRP A 149 -1.15 -1.49 -14.90
N LYS A 150 -0.18 -2.40 -14.79
CA LYS A 150 0.18 -3.12 -13.56
C LYS A 150 1.47 -2.62 -12.92
N ALA A 151 2.42 -2.20 -13.74
CA ALA A 151 3.77 -1.81 -13.33
C ALA A 151 3.79 -0.53 -12.50
N ASN A 152 4.94 -0.21 -11.90
CA ASN A 152 5.20 1.11 -11.33
C ASN A 152 5.50 2.15 -12.42
N ALA A 153 5.84 3.39 -12.04
CA ALA A 153 6.15 4.46 -12.99
C ALA A 153 7.46 4.25 -13.79
N ARG A 154 8.25 3.24 -13.43
CA ARG A 154 9.44 2.84 -14.21
C ARG A 154 9.17 1.67 -15.14
N GLY A 155 7.93 1.20 -15.23
CA GLY A 155 7.55 0.06 -16.05
C GLY A 155 8.08 -1.27 -15.50
N VAL A 156 8.17 -1.40 -14.18
CA VAL A 156 8.57 -2.62 -13.47
C VAL A 156 7.39 -3.20 -12.72
N ASP A 157 7.14 -4.48 -12.89
CA ASP A 157 6.15 -5.24 -12.14
C ASP A 157 6.72 -5.54 -10.74
N LEU A 158 6.17 -4.86 -9.71
CA LEU A 158 6.71 -4.94 -8.36
C LEU A 158 6.64 -6.35 -7.78
N ASN A 159 5.61 -7.14 -8.12
CA ASN A 159 5.47 -8.51 -7.66
C ASN A 159 6.56 -9.45 -8.21
N ARG A 160 7.31 -9.01 -9.21
CA ARG A 160 8.45 -9.75 -9.80
C ARG A 160 9.79 -9.16 -9.40
N ASN A 161 9.81 -8.12 -8.58
CA ASN A 161 11.03 -7.40 -8.22
C ASN A 161 11.61 -7.79 -6.85
N TYR A 162 10.95 -8.67 -6.08
CA TYR A 162 11.45 -9.17 -4.80
C TYR A 162 12.59 -10.19 -4.96
N PRO A 163 13.48 -10.35 -3.95
CA PRO A 163 14.70 -11.15 -4.10
C PRO A 163 14.46 -12.66 -4.12
N VAL A 164 13.39 -13.13 -3.46
CA VAL A 164 13.10 -14.57 -3.36
C VAL A 164 12.76 -15.11 -4.74
N ARG A 165 13.53 -16.09 -5.22
CA ARG A 165 13.39 -16.70 -6.55
C ARG A 165 13.37 -15.65 -7.69
N PHE A 166 14.10 -14.54 -7.52
CA PHE A 166 14.20 -13.52 -8.57
C PHE A 166 14.70 -14.13 -9.87
N ARG A 167 13.97 -13.86 -10.96
CA ARG A 167 14.39 -14.18 -12.32
C ARG A 167 14.27 -12.93 -13.18
N LYS A 168 15.32 -12.60 -13.92
CA LYS A 168 15.27 -11.51 -14.91
C LYS A 168 14.36 -11.95 -16.05
N GLN A 169 13.23 -11.25 -16.22
CA GLN A 169 12.23 -11.60 -17.23
C GLN A 169 11.47 -10.37 -17.73
N GLY A 170 10.85 -10.52 -18.89
CA GLY A 170 10.07 -9.49 -19.54
C GLY A 170 10.89 -8.33 -20.08
N LYS A 171 10.17 -7.37 -20.66
CA LYS A 171 10.72 -6.07 -21.09
C LYS A 171 9.99 -4.96 -20.33
N ARG A 172 10.69 -3.86 -20.09
CA ARG A 172 10.14 -2.67 -19.46
C ARG A 172 8.84 -2.24 -20.15
N GLY A 173 7.76 -2.14 -19.39
CA GLY A 173 6.45 -1.89 -19.96
C GLY A 173 5.30 -1.91 -18.93
N PRO A 174 4.06 -2.03 -19.38
CA PRO A 174 2.88 -2.01 -18.52
C PRO A 174 2.81 -3.16 -17.51
N MET A 175 3.43 -4.30 -17.77
CA MET A 175 3.36 -5.50 -16.91
C MET A 175 4.52 -6.47 -17.18
N GLY A 176 4.78 -7.36 -16.22
CA GLY A 176 5.61 -8.56 -16.35
C GLY A 176 7.12 -8.35 -16.32
N TYR A 177 7.63 -7.12 -16.35
CA TYR A 177 9.06 -6.86 -16.27
C TYR A 177 9.55 -6.88 -14.81
N SER A 178 10.52 -7.73 -14.51
CA SER A 178 11.06 -7.91 -13.16
C SER A 178 12.01 -6.80 -12.70
N GLY A 179 12.37 -5.87 -13.58
CA GLY A 179 13.44 -4.92 -13.31
C GLY A 179 14.84 -5.47 -13.70
N PRO A 180 15.88 -4.61 -13.65
CA PRO A 180 17.25 -5.01 -14.02
C PRO A 180 17.89 -5.96 -12.99
N LYS A 181 17.47 -5.86 -11.72
CA LYS A 181 17.90 -6.71 -10.60
C LYS A 181 16.81 -6.74 -9.54
N ALA A 182 16.90 -7.70 -8.63
CA ALA A 182 16.02 -7.75 -7.46
C ALA A 182 16.12 -6.44 -6.66
N CYS A 183 15.01 -6.00 -6.10
CA CYS A 183 14.87 -4.76 -5.32
C CYS A 183 15.42 -3.52 -6.05
N SER A 184 15.32 -3.47 -7.38
CA SER A 184 15.71 -2.27 -8.15
C SER A 184 14.79 -1.08 -7.85
N GLU A 185 13.53 -1.34 -7.49
CA GLU A 185 12.53 -0.31 -7.28
C GLU A 185 12.49 0.19 -5.82
N SER A 186 12.21 1.48 -5.65
CA SER A 186 12.13 2.12 -4.32
C SER A 186 11.01 1.53 -3.48
N GLU A 187 9.87 1.24 -4.11
CA GLU A 187 8.69 0.64 -3.49
C GLU A 187 9.03 -0.75 -2.91
N THR A 188 9.67 -1.60 -3.71
CA THR A 188 10.08 -2.94 -3.28
C THR A 188 11.08 -2.86 -2.11
N ARG A 189 12.06 -1.95 -2.18
CA ARG A 189 13.03 -1.76 -1.10
C ARG A 189 12.38 -1.31 0.20
N ALA A 190 11.41 -0.38 0.11
CA ALA A 190 10.69 0.14 1.28
C ALA A 190 9.92 -0.97 2.00
N ILE A 191 9.12 -1.74 1.26
CA ILE A 191 8.32 -2.86 1.81
C ILE A 191 9.25 -3.96 2.35
N LYS A 192 10.31 -4.30 1.60
CA LYS A 192 11.30 -5.27 2.08
C LYS A 192 11.95 -4.83 3.39
N LYS A 193 12.35 -3.55 3.50
CA LYS A 193 12.94 -3.01 4.72
C LYS A 193 12.00 -3.14 5.92
N LEU A 194 10.72 -2.80 5.76
CA LEU A 194 9.70 -2.98 6.80
C LEU A 194 9.57 -4.46 7.18
N THR A 195 9.46 -5.34 6.19
CA THR A 195 9.35 -6.79 6.41
C THR A 195 10.57 -7.33 7.16
N ASP A 196 11.79 -6.95 6.76
CA ASP A 196 13.03 -7.38 7.41
C ASP A 196 13.11 -6.86 8.86
N GLN A 197 12.67 -5.63 9.12
CA GLN A 197 12.60 -5.04 10.45
C GLN A 197 11.66 -5.86 11.36
N LEU A 198 10.44 -6.14 10.91
CA LEU A 198 9.46 -6.93 11.68
C LEU A 198 9.95 -8.37 11.91
N ARG A 199 10.67 -8.95 10.94
CA ARG A 199 11.30 -10.28 11.09
C ARG A 199 12.44 -10.27 12.11
N SER A 200 13.30 -9.26 12.08
CA SER A 200 14.41 -9.13 13.02
C SER A 200 13.95 -8.98 14.47
N GLN A 201 12.81 -8.35 14.68
CA GLN A 201 12.13 -8.26 15.97
C GLN A 201 11.47 -9.59 16.39
N LYS A 202 11.46 -10.61 15.53
CA LYS A 202 10.81 -11.91 15.74
C LYS A 202 9.29 -11.82 16.01
N THR A 203 8.66 -10.73 15.59
CA THR A 203 7.23 -10.50 15.80
C THR A 203 6.37 -10.91 14.62
N LEU A 204 6.88 -10.85 13.39
CA LEU A 204 6.13 -11.12 12.16
C LEU A 204 5.60 -12.57 12.11
N ARG A 205 4.27 -12.71 11.97
CA ARG A 205 3.57 -14.00 11.90
C ARG A 205 2.98 -14.28 10.53
N GLY A 206 2.71 -13.26 9.73
CA GLY A 206 2.16 -13.40 8.39
C GLY A 206 2.31 -12.14 7.57
N VAL A 207 2.31 -12.33 6.24
CA VAL A 207 2.24 -11.27 5.23
C VAL A 207 1.10 -11.62 4.29
N ILE A 208 0.19 -10.68 4.09
CA ILE A 208 -1.00 -10.82 3.22
C ILE A 208 -0.90 -9.79 2.10
#